data_e1bd89f6361cc628770344894c39dfb3
#
_entry.id   e1bd89f6361cc628770344894c39dfb3
#
_cell.length_a   1.000
_cell.length_b   1.000
_cell.length_c   1.000
_cell.angle_alpha   90.00
_cell.angle_beta   90.00
_cell.angle_gamma   90.00
#
_symmetry.space_group_name_H-M   'P 1'
#
loop_
_entity.id
_entity.type
_entity.pdbx_description
1 polymer ?
#
loop_
_entity_poly.entity_id
_entity_poly.type
_entity_poly.pdbx_seq_one_letter_code
_entity_poly.pdbx_strand_id
1 'polypeptide(L)'
;MSEDNDDSTTVLEMIMNPNKTLANWFVSLGLLGLFLAVLNIIGCIHPNYRVSWGGVFTLEATNKAFGTLEDAASFVPSDAIFMALCAGLVFLGFRTINQQEGGVSAWFKSIFVNETWPALADPSVGGWSRLAGAWCLLLGVVNYLYFGLNSIGWIDPGV
;
A
#
# COMPACT_ATOMS: atom_id res chain seq x y z
N MET A 1 23.16 11.75 -28.50
CA MET A 1 22.39 12.49 -27.46
C MET A 1 20.90 12.50 -27.77
N SER A 2 20.33 11.36 -28.24
CA SER A 2 18.91 11.21 -28.64
C SER A 2 18.27 9.91 -28.11
N GLU A 3 18.99 9.07 -27.39
CA GLU A 3 18.44 7.83 -26.86
C GLU A 3 17.72 8.02 -25.49
N ASP A 4 18.15 8.99 -24.67
CA ASP A 4 17.55 9.22 -23.34
C ASP A 4 16.11 9.80 -23.39
N ASN A 5 15.70 10.40 -24.50
CA ASN A 5 14.35 10.97 -24.64
C ASN A 5 13.28 9.92 -24.98
N ASP A 6 13.64 8.81 -25.61
CA ASP A 6 12.70 7.78 -26.02
C ASP A 6 12.29 6.90 -24.83
N ASP A 7 13.23 6.54 -23.97
CA ASP A 7 12.98 5.75 -22.77
C ASP A 7 12.11 6.49 -21.72
N SER A 8 12.35 7.80 -21.53
CA SER A 8 11.55 8.60 -20.58
C SER A 8 10.11 8.79 -21.06
N THR A 9 9.90 8.91 -22.37
CA THR A 9 8.56 9.01 -22.96
C THR A 9 7.79 7.71 -22.78
N THR A 10 8.44 6.57 -22.94
CA THR A 10 7.85 5.24 -22.75
C THR A 10 7.46 4.98 -21.31
N VAL A 11 8.30 5.34 -20.34
CA VAL A 11 8.00 5.18 -18.90
C VAL A 11 6.84 6.08 -18.48
N LEU A 12 6.84 7.34 -18.91
CA LEU A 12 5.75 8.27 -18.61
C LEU A 12 4.42 7.78 -19.20
N GLU A 13 4.44 7.26 -20.42
CA GLU A 13 3.27 6.69 -21.08
C GLU A 13 2.73 5.46 -20.32
N MET A 14 3.62 4.57 -19.85
CA MET A 14 3.26 3.43 -19.01
C MET A 14 2.62 3.86 -17.68
N ILE A 15 3.11 4.93 -17.07
CA ILE A 15 2.55 5.47 -15.81
C ILE A 15 1.18 6.11 -16.06
N MET A 16 1.04 6.87 -17.14
CA MET A 16 -0.21 7.56 -17.46
C MET A 16 -1.29 6.65 -18.00
N ASN A 17 -0.92 5.54 -18.65
CA ASN A 17 -1.83 4.52 -19.19
C ASN A 17 -1.40 3.12 -18.70
N PRO A 18 -1.51 2.83 -17.39
CA PRO A 18 -1.04 1.58 -16.83
C PRO A 18 -1.86 0.40 -17.38
N ASN A 19 -1.19 -0.73 -17.60
CA ASN A 19 -1.89 -1.98 -17.89
C ASN A 19 -2.67 -2.46 -16.63
N LYS A 20 -3.52 -3.48 -16.79
CA LYS A 20 -4.37 -4.01 -15.71
C LYS A 20 -3.59 -4.36 -14.44
N THR A 21 -2.44 -5.01 -14.59
CA THR A 21 -1.61 -5.43 -13.45
C THR A 21 -1.04 -4.22 -12.72
N LEU A 22 -0.50 -3.27 -13.47
CA LEU A 22 0.08 -2.04 -12.91
C LEU A 22 -1.02 -1.16 -12.28
N ALA A 23 -2.20 -1.09 -12.90
CA ALA A 23 -3.36 -0.39 -12.33
C ALA A 23 -3.79 -0.97 -10.98
N ASN A 24 -3.81 -2.31 -10.84
CA ASN A 24 -4.08 -2.97 -9.57
C ASN A 24 -3.03 -2.62 -8.50
N TRP A 25 -1.75 -2.61 -8.88
CA TRP A 25 -0.68 -2.18 -7.97
C TRP A 25 -0.83 -0.72 -7.56
N PHE A 26 -1.16 0.17 -8.49
CA PHE A 26 -1.38 1.59 -8.20
C PHE A 26 -2.52 1.80 -7.21
N VAL A 27 -3.66 1.15 -7.41
CA VAL A 27 -4.78 1.24 -6.47
C VAL A 27 -4.39 0.66 -5.10
N SER A 28 -3.79 -0.52 -5.07
CA SER A 28 -3.45 -1.20 -3.81
C SER A 28 -2.42 -0.42 -3.00
N LEU A 29 -1.33 0.02 -3.63
CA LEU A 29 -0.28 0.79 -2.97
C LEU A 29 -0.76 2.18 -2.58
N GLY A 30 -1.55 2.83 -3.45
CA GLY A 30 -2.09 4.14 -3.18
C GLY A 30 -3.08 4.13 -2.01
N LEU A 31 -4.01 3.16 -1.95
CA LEU A 31 -4.93 3.00 -0.82
C LEU A 31 -4.19 2.65 0.48
N LEU A 32 -3.22 1.75 0.42
CA LEU A 32 -2.38 1.42 1.57
C LEU A 32 -1.62 2.65 2.07
N GLY A 33 -1.02 3.41 1.16
CA GLY A 33 -0.30 4.64 1.49
C GLY A 33 -1.20 5.70 2.13
N LEU A 34 -2.41 5.92 1.59
CA LEU A 34 -3.40 6.82 2.20
C LEU A 34 -3.81 6.36 3.60
N PHE A 35 -4.04 5.07 3.78
CA PHE A 35 -4.37 4.50 5.08
C PHE A 35 -3.24 4.72 6.09
N LEU A 36 -1.99 4.42 5.72
CA LEU A 36 -0.82 4.65 6.57
C LEU A 36 -0.60 6.14 6.85
N ALA A 37 -0.85 7.03 5.89
CA ALA A 37 -0.76 8.47 6.10
C ALA A 37 -1.77 8.95 7.15
N VAL A 38 -3.01 8.47 7.09
CA VAL A 38 -4.04 8.79 8.09
C VAL A 38 -3.61 8.28 9.47
N LEU A 39 -3.17 7.02 9.58
CA LEU A 39 -2.68 6.45 10.85
C LEU A 39 -1.49 7.27 11.40
N ASN A 40 -0.61 7.74 10.52
CA ASN A 40 0.53 8.56 10.92
C ASN A 40 0.09 9.92 11.47
N ILE A 41 -0.89 10.59 10.83
CA ILE A 41 -1.42 11.89 11.26
C ILE A 41 -2.11 11.79 12.63
N ILE A 42 -2.90 10.72 12.85
CA ILE A 42 -3.61 10.52 14.13
C ILE A 42 -2.72 9.91 15.23
N GLY A 43 -1.43 9.63 14.93
CA GLY A 43 -0.48 9.08 15.90
C GLY A 43 -0.65 7.58 16.20
N CYS A 44 -1.34 6.83 15.33
CA CYS A 44 -1.61 5.40 15.52
C CYS A 44 -0.62 4.47 14.83
N ILE A 45 0.40 5.00 14.14
CA ILE A 45 1.35 4.16 13.41
C ILE A 45 2.39 3.53 14.35
N HIS A 46 2.78 4.26 15.38
CA HIS A 46 3.69 3.79 16.44
C HIS A 46 3.45 4.61 17.73
N PRO A 47 3.57 4.00 18.93
CA PRO A 47 3.29 4.70 20.20
C PRO A 47 4.22 5.90 20.47
N ASN A 48 5.49 5.83 20.03
CA ASN A 48 6.52 6.81 20.38
C ASN A 48 7.12 7.54 19.16
N TYR A 49 6.80 7.12 17.95
CA TYR A 49 7.44 7.63 16.74
C TYR A 49 6.42 7.97 15.66
N ARG A 50 6.76 8.99 14.91
CA ARG A 50 6.04 9.43 13.74
C ARG A 50 6.92 9.26 12.50
N VAL A 51 6.34 8.83 11.39
CA VAL A 51 7.04 8.75 10.11
C VAL A 51 7.08 10.13 9.47
N SER A 52 8.29 10.61 9.16
CA SER A 52 8.48 11.78 8.30
C SER A 52 8.63 11.33 6.86
N TRP A 53 7.58 11.52 6.06
CA TRP A 53 7.61 11.16 4.64
C TRP A 53 8.69 11.92 3.87
N GLY A 54 8.95 13.18 4.25
CA GLY A 54 10.06 13.94 3.70
C GLY A 54 11.41 13.26 3.92
N GLY A 55 11.68 12.79 5.13
CA GLY A 55 12.92 12.05 5.45
C GLY A 55 13.01 10.71 4.71
N VAL A 56 11.88 10.02 4.51
CA VAL A 56 11.84 8.78 3.71
C VAL A 56 12.18 9.07 2.24
N PHE A 57 11.61 10.11 1.64
CA PHE A 57 11.84 10.44 0.23
C PHE A 57 13.26 10.96 -0.06
N THR A 58 13.86 11.67 0.88
CA THR A 58 15.21 12.20 0.70
C THR A 58 16.30 11.16 0.99
N LEU A 59 15.92 9.94 1.45
CA LEU A 59 16.86 8.91 1.90
C LEU A 59 17.85 9.46 2.95
N GLU A 60 17.54 10.58 3.56
CA GLU A 60 18.31 11.11 4.69
C GLU A 60 18.12 10.16 5.87
N ALA A 61 19.24 9.68 6.33
CA ALA A 61 19.44 8.65 7.34
C ALA A 61 18.28 8.46 8.32
N THR A 62 18.06 7.25 8.75
CA THR A 62 17.03 6.70 9.63
C THR A 62 16.59 7.63 10.79
N ASN A 63 17.45 8.51 11.25
CA ASN A 63 17.18 9.47 12.33
C ASN A 63 16.24 10.63 11.96
N LYS A 64 16.05 10.91 10.66
CA LYS A 64 15.12 11.95 10.19
C LYS A 64 13.81 11.38 9.65
N ALA A 65 13.78 10.09 9.32
CA ALA A 65 12.57 9.40 8.89
C ALA A 65 11.61 9.09 10.06
N PHE A 66 12.14 9.00 11.28
CA PHE A 66 11.37 8.72 12.49
C PHE A 66 11.61 9.83 13.52
N GLY A 67 10.66 10.74 13.66
CA GLY A 67 10.66 11.76 14.70
C GLY A 67 9.95 11.27 15.95
N THR A 68 10.38 11.75 17.12
CA THR A 68 9.64 11.55 18.37
C THR A 68 8.26 12.21 18.28
N LEU A 69 7.24 11.54 18.81
CA LEU A 69 5.93 12.13 19.02
C LEU A 69 6.01 13.16 20.16
N GLU A 70 6.15 14.43 19.81
CA GLU A 70 5.99 15.51 20.77
C GLU A 70 4.51 15.87 20.97
N ASP A 71 3.67 15.67 19.92
CA ASP A 71 2.22 15.85 19.94
C ASP A 71 1.51 14.65 19.32
N ALA A 72 0.45 14.18 19.95
CA ALA A 72 -0.28 12.97 19.58
C ALA A 72 -0.91 13.00 18.17
N ALA A 73 -1.20 14.16 17.64
CA ALA A 73 -1.71 14.34 16.30
C ALA A 73 -1.11 15.61 15.69
N SER A 74 -0.33 15.48 14.64
CA SER A 74 0.19 16.65 13.93
C SER A 74 0.28 16.38 12.43
N PHE A 75 0.01 17.42 11.66
CA PHE A 75 0.10 17.42 10.21
C PHE A 75 1.32 18.23 9.78
N VAL A 76 2.12 17.65 8.91
CA VAL A 76 3.27 18.35 8.31
C VAL A 76 3.11 18.39 6.78
N PRO A 77 3.71 19.39 6.09
CA PRO A 77 3.57 19.53 4.64
C PRO A 77 3.95 18.27 3.84
N SER A 78 4.89 17.47 4.33
CA SER A 78 5.26 16.20 3.67
C SER A 78 4.14 15.16 3.69
N ASP A 79 3.23 15.20 4.67
CA ASP A 79 2.04 14.34 4.70
C ASP A 79 1.12 14.67 3.52
N ALA A 80 0.92 15.97 3.24
CA ALA A 80 0.10 16.41 2.11
C ALA A 80 0.69 15.95 0.77
N ILE A 81 2.01 16.07 0.59
CA ILE A 81 2.69 15.63 -0.63
C ILE A 81 2.55 14.12 -0.80
N PHE A 82 2.80 13.35 0.27
CA PHE A 82 2.66 11.90 0.25
C PHE A 82 1.23 11.46 -0.06
N MET A 83 0.23 12.08 0.60
CA MET A 83 -1.19 11.80 0.34
C MET A 83 -1.59 12.15 -1.09
N ALA A 84 -1.09 13.27 -1.63
CA ALA A 84 -1.35 13.66 -3.01
C ALA A 84 -0.78 12.65 -4.02
N LEU A 85 0.44 12.15 -3.78
CA LEU A 85 1.05 11.10 -4.60
C LEU A 85 0.25 9.80 -4.53
N CYS A 86 -0.14 9.37 -3.33
CA CYS A 86 -0.96 8.17 -3.15
C CYS A 86 -2.35 8.32 -3.81
N ALA A 87 -2.99 9.48 -3.67
CA ALA A 87 -4.27 9.78 -4.33
C ALA A 87 -4.13 9.79 -5.86
N GLY A 88 -3.02 10.31 -6.38
CA GLY A 88 -2.69 10.26 -7.80
C GLY A 88 -2.57 8.83 -8.33
N LEU A 89 -1.88 7.95 -7.60
CA LEU A 89 -1.80 6.53 -7.94
C LEU A 89 -3.18 5.86 -7.95
N VAL A 90 -4.00 6.09 -6.92
CA VAL A 90 -5.37 5.57 -6.85
C VAL A 90 -6.20 6.05 -8.02
N PHE A 91 -6.11 7.33 -8.36
CA PHE A 91 -6.84 7.92 -9.49
C PHE A 91 -6.45 7.28 -10.82
N LEU A 92 -5.13 7.18 -11.11
CA LEU A 92 -4.63 6.56 -12.35
C LEU A 92 -5.03 5.08 -12.44
N GLY A 93 -4.92 4.36 -11.33
CA GLY A 93 -5.33 2.95 -11.25
C GLY A 93 -6.82 2.78 -11.50
N PHE A 94 -7.68 3.53 -10.81
CA PHE A 94 -9.13 3.44 -11.01
C PHE A 94 -9.59 3.93 -12.38
N ARG A 95 -8.93 4.93 -12.95
CA ARG A 95 -9.21 5.34 -14.34
C ARG A 95 -9.05 4.17 -15.31
N THR A 96 -7.98 3.40 -15.18
CA THR A 96 -7.73 2.25 -16.05
C THR A 96 -8.68 1.08 -15.73
N ILE A 97 -8.92 0.79 -14.45
CA ILE A 97 -9.85 -0.27 -14.04
C ILE A 97 -11.27 0.03 -14.52
N ASN A 98 -11.70 1.29 -14.49
CA ASN A 98 -13.03 1.68 -14.94
C ASN A 98 -13.26 1.50 -16.45
N GLN A 99 -12.19 1.45 -17.23
CA GLN A 99 -12.24 1.15 -18.68
C GLN A 99 -12.36 -0.34 -18.99
N GLN A 100 -12.24 -1.22 -17.99
CA GLN A 100 -12.35 -2.68 -18.16
C GLN A 100 -13.79 -3.15 -17.96
N GLU A 101 -14.07 -4.37 -18.45
CA GLU A 101 -15.38 -5.01 -18.28
C GLU A 101 -15.76 -5.13 -16.79
N GLY A 102 -16.90 -4.56 -16.42
CA GLY A 102 -17.41 -4.51 -15.05
C GLY A 102 -16.80 -3.42 -14.17
N GLY A 103 -15.78 -2.70 -14.65
CA GLY A 103 -15.22 -1.51 -14.01
C GLY A 103 -14.79 -1.72 -12.54
N VAL A 104 -14.85 -0.65 -11.76
CA VAL A 104 -14.46 -0.64 -10.33
C VAL A 104 -15.30 -1.62 -9.49
N SER A 105 -16.57 -1.84 -9.85
CA SER A 105 -17.44 -2.78 -9.13
C SER A 105 -16.97 -4.23 -9.26
N ALA A 106 -16.58 -4.66 -10.48
CA ALA A 106 -16.02 -5.98 -10.70
C ALA A 106 -14.66 -6.14 -10.02
N TRP A 107 -13.84 -5.09 -10.04
CA TRP A 107 -12.56 -5.06 -9.33
C TRP A 107 -12.76 -5.27 -7.82
N PHE A 108 -13.66 -4.51 -7.20
CA PHE A 108 -13.95 -4.64 -5.77
C PHE A 108 -14.46 -6.05 -5.43
N LYS A 109 -15.38 -6.60 -6.25
CA LYS A 109 -15.87 -7.96 -6.08
C LYS A 109 -14.73 -8.99 -6.17
N SER A 110 -13.75 -8.78 -7.05
CA SER A 110 -12.63 -9.71 -7.22
C SER A 110 -11.68 -9.80 -6.01
N ILE A 111 -11.70 -8.80 -5.11
CA ILE A 111 -10.95 -8.86 -3.84
C ILE A 111 -11.51 -9.97 -2.94
N PHE A 112 -12.84 -10.10 -2.90
CA PHE A 112 -13.52 -11.06 -2.02
C PHE A 112 -13.79 -12.39 -2.72
N VAL A 113 -14.02 -12.37 -4.03
CA VAL A 113 -14.33 -13.55 -4.84
C VAL A 113 -13.20 -13.79 -5.84
N ASN A 114 -12.19 -14.52 -5.41
CA ASN A 114 -11.03 -14.88 -6.22
C ASN A 114 -10.55 -16.30 -5.91
N GLU A 115 -9.57 -16.77 -6.65
CA GLU A 115 -9.01 -18.13 -6.47
C GLU A 115 -8.01 -18.23 -5.30
N THR A 116 -7.67 -17.12 -4.63
CA THR A 116 -6.72 -17.14 -3.52
C THR A 116 -7.33 -17.81 -2.28
N TRP A 117 -8.60 -17.53 -2.02
CA TRP A 117 -9.29 -18.11 -0.86
C TRP A 117 -9.47 -19.62 -0.95
N PRO A 118 -9.96 -20.18 -2.07
CA PRO A 118 -9.95 -21.64 -2.25
C PRO A 118 -8.55 -22.24 -2.19
N ALA A 119 -7.54 -21.57 -2.71
CA ALA A 119 -6.16 -22.05 -2.68
C ALA A 119 -5.56 -22.17 -1.28
N LEU A 120 -6.13 -21.56 -0.25
CA LEU A 120 -5.72 -21.78 1.15
C LEU A 120 -6.04 -23.20 1.64
N ALA A 121 -7.05 -23.85 1.06
CA ALA A 121 -7.53 -25.15 1.51
C ALA A 121 -7.20 -26.29 0.53
N ASP A 122 -7.00 -26.00 -0.75
CA ASP A 122 -6.89 -27.01 -1.78
C ASP A 122 -5.72 -26.75 -2.75
N PRO A 123 -4.67 -27.61 -2.71
CA PRO A 123 -3.52 -27.47 -3.61
C PRO A 123 -3.89 -27.78 -5.08
N SER A 124 -5.04 -28.40 -5.38
CA SER A 124 -5.49 -28.63 -6.76
C SER A 124 -5.84 -27.30 -7.46
N VAL A 125 -6.16 -26.25 -6.68
CA VAL A 125 -6.46 -24.91 -7.17
C VAL A 125 -5.17 -24.10 -7.36
N GLY A 126 -4.35 -24.44 -8.36
CA GLY A 126 -3.15 -23.70 -8.73
C GLY A 126 -1.83 -24.20 -8.13
N GLY A 127 -1.82 -25.40 -7.54
CA GLY A 127 -0.61 -26.09 -7.08
C GLY A 127 -0.06 -25.62 -5.73
N TRP A 128 0.97 -26.31 -5.28
CA TRP A 128 1.64 -26.07 -3.99
C TRP A 128 2.23 -24.68 -3.85
N SER A 129 2.72 -24.10 -4.93
CA SER A 129 3.30 -22.74 -4.93
C SER A 129 2.24 -21.70 -4.58
N ARG A 130 1.02 -21.84 -5.11
CA ARG A 130 -0.08 -20.93 -4.84
C ARG A 130 -0.63 -21.12 -3.43
N LEU A 131 -0.72 -22.36 -2.95
CA LEU A 131 -1.07 -22.68 -1.57
C LEU A 131 -0.11 -21.99 -0.60
N ALA A 132 1.20 -22.16 -0.80
CA ALA A 132 2.22 -21.53 0.03
C ALA A 132 2.12 -20.01 -0.01
N GLY A 133 1.95 -19.41 -1.20
CA GLY A 133 1.78 -17.96 -1.36
C GLY A 133 0.54 -17.43 -0.65
N ALA A 134 -0.59 -18.13 -0.73
CA ALA A 134 -1.83 -17.77 -0.05
C ALA A 134 -1.68 -17.81 1.48
N TRP A 135 -1.02 -18.84 2.02
CA TRP A 135 -0.71 -18.93 3.45
C TRP A 135 0.29 -17.86 3.90
N CYS A 136 1.33 -17.58 3.12
CA CYS A 136 2.27 -16.49 3.42
C CYS A 136 1.55 -15.13 3.48
N LEU A 137 0.64 -14.87 2.53
CA LEU A 137 -0.16 -13.65 2.52
C LEU A 137 -1.05 -13.56 3.76
N LEU A 138 -1.79 -14.62 4.10
CA LEU A 138 -2.65 -14.68 5.26
C LEU A 138 -1.86 -14.46 6.56
N LEU A 139 -0.77 -15.20 6.74
CA LEU A 139 0.10 -15.06 7.91
C LEU A 139 0.74 -13.67 7.99
N GLY A 140 1.13 -13.09 6.85
CA GLY A 140 1.64 -11.73 6.79
C GLY A 140 0.63 -10.71 7.27
N VAL A 141 -0.62 -10.79 6.80
CA VAL A 141 -1.72 -9.91 7.24
C VAL A 141 -2.02 -10.10 8.72
N VAL A 142 -2.13 -11.35 9.19
CA VAL A 142 -2.40 -11.66 10.62
C VAL A 142 -1.29 -11.12 11.50
N ASN A 143 -0.01 -11.35 11.15
CA ASN A 143 1.12 -10.81 11.91
C ASN A 143 1.10 -9.28 11.91
N TYR A 144 0.88 -8.64 10.75
CA TYR A 144 0.82 -7.19 10.67
C TYR A 144 -0.28 -6.60 11.57
N LEU A 145 -1.47 -7.19 11.54
CA LEU A 145 -2.58 -6.78 12.41
C LEU A 145 -2.26 -7.02 13.88
N TYR A 146 -1.70 -8.18 14.23
CA TYR A 146 -1.34 -8.51 15.61
C TYR A 146 -0.31 -7.52 16.18
N PHE A 147 0.79 -7.30 15.46
CA PHE A 147 1.81 -6.34 15.91
C PHE A 147 1.31 -4.91 15.88
N GLY A 148 0.46 -4.53 14.91
CA GLY A 148 -0.18 -3.24 14.86
C GLY A 148 -1.07 -3.00 16.09
N LEU A 149 -1.98 -3.93 16.39
CA LEU A 149 -2.87 -3.83 17.55
C LEU A 149 -2.13 -3.86 18.88
N ASN A 150 -1.05 -4.63 18.97
CA ASN A 150 -0.17 -4.64 20.13
C ASN A 150 0.56 -3.29 20.30
N SER A 151 1.08 -2.71 19.22
CA SER A 151 1.81 -1.44 19.29
C SER A 151 0.95 -0.25 19.70
N ILE A 152 -0.35 -0.26 19.39
CA ILE A 152 -1.31 0.77 19.82
C ILE A 152 -1.94 0.47 21.21
N GLY A 153 -1.51 -0.61 21.88
CA GLY A 153 -1.97 -0.97 23.21
C GLY A 153 -3.39 -1.57 23.28
N TRP A 154 -3.93 -2.03 22.15
CA TRP A 154 -5.25 -2.71 22.14
C TRP A 154 -5.17 -4.17 22.59
N ILE A 155 -3.99 -4.77 22.50
CA ILE A 155 -3.70 -6.10 22.98
C ILE A 155 -2.62 -5.99 24.04
N ASP A 156 -2.87 -6.52 25.23
CA ASP A 156 -1.87 -6.59 26.30
C ASP A 156 -0.87 -7.72 25.98
N PRO A 157 0.42 -7.43 25.80
CA PRO A 157 1.43 -8.46 25.53
C PRO A 157 1.72 -9.35 26.74
N GLY A 158 1.12 -9.10 27.89
CA GLY A 158 1.26 -9.86 29.12
C GLY A 158 0.29 -11.04 29.26
N VAL A 159 -0.54 -11.30 28.24
CA VAL A 159 -1.50 -12.41 28.23
C VAL A 159 -1.04 -13.49 27.31
#